data_ed7b6cff21501c6db38fa14167460653
#
_entry.id   ed7b6cff21501c6db38fa14167460653
#
_cell.length_a   1.000
_cell.length_b   1.000
_cell.length_c   1.000
_cell.angle_alpha   90.00
_cell.angle_beta   90.00
_cell.angle_gamma   90.00
#
_symmetry.space_group_name_H-M   'P 1'
#
loop_
_entity.id
_entity.type
_entity.pdbx_description
1 polymer ?
#
loop_
_entity_poly.entity_id
_entity_poly.type
_entity_poly.pdbx_seq_one_letter_code
_entity_poly.pdbx_strand_id
1 'polypeptide(L)'
;MKLPRLRTILLTPLVLIALLYLAGVIMVARIDRTVGPLKGEPAGHRTVAIFGASGTAGDGILKAALADPHVDTVHVITRRETPRIREGVDSGKVVMTTHMDYLDYAAIREQLAGVDAVYWAIGISSVGVDEETYGLIHVDFPMAFVEQWVPVSAKDNISFHYISSSDISEDSSAMWVREKVRAENSLFGFADGTKMKVIAYRPDYIGPTQEEAHLGQRALYGFFRPLGAAVKATEIGQAMLEVTARGDEFASGDKLGTFSIVRYAGAYELRQSSTSPSQ
;
A
#
# COMPACT_ATOMS: atom_id res chain seq x y z
N MET A 1 9.68 -43.37 37.86
CA MET A 1 9.39 -42.10 37.16
C MET A 1 8.00 -42.23 36.54
N LYS A 2 6.99 -41.47 37.02
CA LYS A 2 5.64 -41.54 36.41
C LYS A 2 5.66 -40.79 35.09
N LEU A 3 5.33 -41.46 33.97
CA LEU A 3 5.17 -40.84 32.67
C LEU A 3 4.11 -39.71 32.75
N PRO A 4 4.34 -38.53 32.19
CA PRO A 4 3.34 -37.46 32.15
C PRO A 4 2.09 -37.98 31.41
N ARG A 5 0.91 -37.62 31.92
CA ARG A 5 -0.36 -38.03 31.30
C ARG A 5 -0.41 -37.49 29.87
N LEU A 6 -0.89 -38.28 28.92
CA LEU A 6 -0.99 -37.91 27.50
C LEU A 6 -1.61 -36.52 27.28
N ARG A 7 -2.60 -36.16 28.11
CA ARG A 7 -3.19 -34.80 28.13
C ARG A 7 -2.16 -33.69 28.44
N THR A 8 -1.22 -33.93 29.37
CA THR A 8 -0.18 -32.97 29.73
C THR A 8 0.79 -32.79 28.57
N ILE A 9 1.16 -33.86 27.87
CA ILE A 9 2.06 -33.83 26.72
C ILE A 9 1.44 -33.04 25.57
N LEU A 10 0.12 -33.16 25.31
CA LEU A 10 -0.59 -32.46 24.24
C LEU A 10 -0.91 -31.01 24.62
N LEU A 11 -1.23 -30.70 25.87
CA LEU A 11 -1.62 -29.35 26.31
C LEU A 11 -0.42 -28.40 26.49
N THR A 12 0.74 -28.93 26.91
CA THR A 12 1.91 -28.10 27.19
C THR A 12 2.36 -27.26 25.98
N PRO A 13 2.52 -27.82 24.75
CA PRO A 13 2.89 -27.02 23.59
C PRO A 13 1.82 -25.98 23.21
N LEU A 14 0.54 -26.31 23.35
CA LEU A 14 -0.55 -25.38 23.07
C LEU A 14 -0.53 -24.18 24.04
N VAL A 15 -0.31 -24.45 25.33
CA VAL A 15 -0.17 -23.37 26.34
C VAL A 15 1.06 -22.52 26.05
N LEU A 16 2.19 -23.12 25.68
CA LEU A 16 3.40 -22.39 25.33
C LEU A 16 3.17 -21.48 24.11
N ILE A 17 2.54 -22.01 23.05
CA ILE A 17 2.19 -21.22 21.86
C ILE A 17 1.28 -20.06 22.23
N ALA A 18 0.26 -20.29 23.06
CA ALA A 18 -0.65 -19.24 23.51
C ALA A 18 0.08 -18.15 24.34
N LEU A 19 1.02 -18.55 25.20
CA LEU A 19 1.84 -17.62 25.99
C LEU A 19 2.78 -16.80 25.09
N LEU A 20 3.42 -17.41 24.10
CA LEU A 20 4.26 -16.72 23.12
C LEU A 20 3.44 -15.74 22.27
N TYR A 21 2.25 -16.14 21.83
CA TYR A 21 1.32 -15.25 21.13
C TYR A 21 0.94 -14.06 21.99
N LEU A 22 0.52 -14.29 23.24
CA LEU A 22 0.16 -13.23 24.18
C LEU A 22 1.35 -12.28 24.48
N ALA A 23 2.55 -12.82 24.65
CA ALA A 23 3.75 -12.02 24.84
C ALA A 23 4.01 -11.13 23.61
N GLY A 24 3.86 -11.65 22.40
CA GLY A 24 3.95 -10.88 21.14
C GLY A 24 2.91 -9.77 21.08
N VAL A 25 1.66 -10.05 21.41
CA VAL A 25 0.58 -9.05 21.45
C VAL A 25 0.89 -7.92 22.45
N ILE A 26 1.37 -8.27 23.66
CA ILE A 26 1.74 -7.28 24.68
C ILE A 26 2.92 -6.43 24.21
N MET A 27 3.91 -7.02 23.58
CA MET A 27 5.06 -6.31 23.04
C MET A 27 4.63 -5.29 21.97
N VAL A 28 3.79 -5.71 21.01
CA VAL A 28 3.26 -4.86 19.95
C VAL A 28 2.37 -3.75 20.49
N ALA A 29 1.56 -4.03 21.52
CA ALA A 29 0.69 -3.03 22.14
C ALA A 29 1.48 -1.91 22.85
N ARG A 30 2.74 -2.13 23.21
CA ARG A 30 3.63 -1.15 23.85
C ARG A 30 4.43 -0.29 22.85
N ILE A 31 4.38 -0.61 21.56
CA ILE A 31 5.08 0.18 20.54
C ILE A 31 4.37 1.53 20.40
N ASP A 32 5.12 2.61 20.55
CA ASP A 32 4.62 3.95 20.29
C ASP A 32 4.29 4.10 18.79
N ARG A 33 3.04 4.45 18.52
CA ARG A 33 2.51 4.65 17.16
C ARG A 33 2.23 6.12 16.87
N THR A 34 2.65 7.02 17.73
CA THR A 34 2.45 8.46 17.49
C THR A 34 3.35 8.94 16.35
N VAL A 35 2.78 9.76 15.50
CA VAL A 35 3.50 10.55 14.50
C VAL A 35 3.41 11.99 14.94
N GLY A 36 4.52 12.73 14.90
CA GLY A 36 4.52 14.15 15.20
C GLY A 36 3.52 14.91 14.29
N PRO A 37 3.11 16.12 14.67
CA PRO A 37 2.23 16.95 13.83
C PRO A 37 2.90 17.19 12.48
N LEU A 38 2.07 17.38 11.44
CA LEU A 38 2.54 17.76 10.10
C LEU A 38 3.35 19.07 10.22
N LYS A 39 4.52 19.09 9.61
CA LYS A 39 5.39 20.27 9.57
C LYS A 39 5.02 21.12 8.34
N GLY A 40 4.39 22.25 8.58
CA GLY A 40 3.96 23.16 7.51
C GLY A 40 2.58 22.81 6.94
N GLU A 41 2.28 23.39 5.79
CA GLU A 41 1.04 23.11 5.06
C GLU A 41 1.12 21.73 4.38
N PRO A 42 0.01 20.99 4.30
CA PRO A 42 -0.03 19.72 3.58
C PRO A 42 0.45 19.90 2.14
N ALA A 43 1.37 19.05 1.70
CA ALA A 43 1.75 19.02 0.28
C ALA A 43 0.51 18.75 -0.57
N GLY A 44 0.41 19.41 -1.73
CA GLY A 44 -0.72 19.23 -2.64
C GLY A 44 -0.80 17.79 -3.14
N HIS A 45 -1.92 17.12 -2.87
CA HIS A 45 -2.24 15.79 -3.40
C HIS A 45 -3.68 15.79 -3.90
N ARG A 46 -4.03 16.84 -4.64
CA ARG A 46 -5.40 17.07 -5.10
C ARG A 46 -5.81 16.14 -6.23
N THR A 47 -4.85 15.76 -7.07
CA THR A 47 -5.07 14.85 -8.19
C THR A 47 -4.16 13.63 -8.03
N VAL A 48 -4.76 12.46 -7.83
CA VAL A 48 -4.02 11.22 -7.65
C VAL A 48 -4.37 10.20 -8.71
N ALA A 49 -3.44 9.29 -9.03
CA ALA A 49 -3.72 8.16 -9.90
C ALA A 49 -3.58 6.85 -9.13
N ILE A 50 -4.51 5.93 -9.31
CA ILE A 50 -4.52 4.60 -8.68
C ILE A 50 -4.47 3.52 -9.75
N PHE A 51 -3.43 2.73 -9.71
CA PHE A 51 -3.27 1.52 -10.51
C PHE A 51 -3.61 0.30 -9.67
N GLY A 52 -4.39 -0.63 -10.23
CA GLY A 52 -4.80 -1.83 -9.51
C GLY A 52 -5.98 -1.65 -8.54
N ALA A 53 -6.80 -0.61 -8.72
CA ALA A 53 -7.97 -0.32 -7.88
C ALA A 53 -9.02 -1.46 -7.80
N SER A 54 -8.97 -2.43 -8.72
CA SER A 54 -9.83 -3.61 -8.71
C SER A 54 -9.30 -4.78 -7.87
N GLY A 55 -8.13 -4.64 -7.24
CA GLY A 55 -7.53 -5.62 -6.33
C GLY A 55 -7.69 -5.22 -4.87
N THR A 56 -7.41 -6.15 -3.94
CA THR A 56 -7.60 -5.95 -2.49
C THR A 56 -6.95 -4.66 -1.97
N ALA A 57 -5.67 -4.45 -2.25
CA ALA A 57 -4.96 -3.26 -1.77
C ALA A 57 -5.47 -1.99 -2.47
N GLY A 58 -5.64 -2.05 -3.80
CA GLY A 58 -6.10 -0.90 -4.59
C GLY A 58 -7.52 -0.46 -4.27
N ASP A 59 -8.44 -1.40 -3.94
CA ASP A 59 -9.79 -1.06 -3.46
C ASP A 59 -9.74 -0.27 -2.14
N GLY A 60 -8.87 -0.68 -1.21
CA GLY A 60 -8.67 0.04 0.04
C GLY A 60 -8.07 1.43 -0.17
N ILE A 61 -7.12 1.58 -1.10
CA ILE A 61 -6.54 2.87 -1.46
C ILE A 61 -7.61 3.78 -2.08
N LEU A 62 -8.40 3.24 -3.01
CA LEU A 62 -9.51 3.99 -3.62
C LEU A 62 -10.53 4.42 -2.57
N LYS A 63 -10.89 3.54 -1.63
CA LYS A 63 -11.80 3.86 -0.53
C LYS A 63 -11.29 5.05 0.30
N ALA A 64 -10.00 5.06 0.64
CA ALA A 64 -9.39 6.15 1.38
C ALA A 64 -9.37 7.45 0.55
N ALA A 65 -9.00 7.40 -0.71
CA ALA A 65 -8.95 8.56 -1.59
C ALA A 65 -10.33 9.18 -1.85
N LEU A 66 -11.38 8.35 -1.99
CA LEU A 66 -12.75 8.84 -2.13
C LEU A 66 -13.23 9.59 -0.87
N ALA A 67 -12.82 9.12 0.30
CA ALA A 67 -13.20 9.72 1.59
C ALA A 67 -12.37 10.98 1.95
N ASP A 68 -11.22 11.21 1.30
CA ASP A 68 -10.35 12.35 1.61
C ASP A 68 -10.89 13.64 0.97
N PRO A 69 -11.26 14.67 1.78
CA PRO A 69 -11.74 15.94 1.24
C PRO A 69 -10.68 16.77 0.51
N HIS A 70 -9.38 16.48 0.69
CA HIS A 70 -8.29 17.17 0.02
C HIS A 70 -7.98 16.58 -1.37
N VAL A 71 -8.49 15.37 -1.68
CA VAL A 71 -8.39 14.77 -3.00
C VAL A 71 -9.58 15.23 -3.84
N ASP A 72 -9.32 15.99 -4.90
CA ASP A 72 -10.35 16.48 -5.81
C ASP A 72 -10.66 15.47 -6.92
N THR A 73 -9.63 14.84 -7.47
CA THR A 73 -9.74 13.93 -8.62
C THR A 73 -8.90 12.68 -8.41
N VAL A 74 -9.49 11.52 -8.69
CA VAL A 74 -8.83 10.23 -8.69
C VAL A 74 -8.86 9.64 -10.10
N HIS A 75 -7.72 9.57 -10.77
CA HIS A 75 -7.59 8.79 -12.00
C HIS A 75 -7.45 7.31 -11.67
N VAL A 76 -8.39 6.48 -12.09
CA VAL A 76 -8.33 5.03 -11.91
C VAL A 76 -7.97 4.38 -13.23
N ILE A 77 -6.77 3.80 -13.31
CA ILE A 77 -6.30 3.06 -14.47
C ILE A 77 -6.50 1.58 -14.22
N THR A 78 -7.41 0.95 -14.95
CA THR A 78 -7.86 -0.41 -14.67
C THR A 78 -8.27 -1.17 -15.93
N ARG A 79 -8.28 -2.49 -15.84
CA ARG A 79 -8.81 -3.38 -16.90
C ARG A 79 -10.32 -3.63 -16.75
N ARG A 80 -10.88 -3.37 -15.58
CA ARG A 80 -12.29 -3.64 -15.27
C ARG A 80 -12.83 -2.66 -14.26
N GLU A 81 -14.10 -2.37 -14.38
CA GLU A 81 -14.86 -1.62 -13.38
C GLU A 81 -15.20 -2.49 -12.15
N THR A 82 -15.29 -1.88 -10.99
CA THR A 82 -15.81 -2.48 -9.75
C THR A 82 -16.91 -1.57 -9.18
N PRO A 83 -17.75 -2.07 -8.23
CA PRO A 83 -18.78 -1.25 -7.61
C PRO A 83 -18.24 0.06 -7.01
N ARG A 84 -17.09 0.04 -6.33
CA ARG A 84 -16.47 1.25 -5.75
C ARG A 84 -15.94 2.21 -6.81
N ILE A 85 -15.38 1.71 -7.91
CA ILE A 85 -14.96 2.56 -9.03
C ILE A 85 -16.18 3.27 -9.61
N ARG A 86 -17.29 2.55 -9.83
CA ARG A 86 -18.54 3.11 -10.33
C ARG A 86 -19.10 4.17 -9.39
N GLU A 87 -19.18 3.89 -8.08
CA GLU A 87 -19.56 4.87 -7.06
C GLU A 87 -18.73 6.15 -7.15
N GLY A 88 -17.42 6.02 -7.31
CA GLY A 88 -16.51 7.15 -7.48
C GLY A 88 -16.76 7.93 -8.78
N VAL A 89 -17.07 7.25 -9.89
CA VAL A 89 -17.43 7.88 -11.17
C VAL A 89 -18.78 8.60 -11.05
N ASP A 90 -19.79 7.97 -10.45
CA ASP A 90 -21.12 8.54 -10.26
C ASP A 90 -21.08 9.78 -9.34
N SER A 91 -20.16 9.82 -8.36
CA SER A 91 -19.93 10.99 -7.52
C SER A 91 -19.15 12.12 -8.22
N GLY A 92 -18.60 11.87 -9.40
CA GLY A 92 -17.77 12.83 -10.15
C GLY A 92 -16.32 12.95 -9.64
N LYS A 93 -15.92 12.16 -8.64
CA LYS A 93 -14.56 12.21 -8.06
C LYS A 93 -13.57 11.31 -8.81
N VAL A 94 -14.04 10.27 -9.50
CA VAL A 94 -13.21 9.33 -10.26
C VAL A 94 -13.28 9.57 -11.76
N VAL A 95 -12.13 9.63 -12.39
CA VAL A 95 -11.95 9.52 -13.84
C VAL A 95 -11.41 8.13 -14.13
N MET A 96 -12.27 7.22 -14.61
CA MET A 96 -11.88 5.86 -14.94
C MET A 96 -11.34 5.77 -16.37
N THR A 97 -10.18 5.16 -16.53
CA THR A 97 -9.57 4.86 -17.82
C THR A 97 -9.36 3.35 -17.94
N THR A 98 -10.01 2.73 -18.93
CA THR A 98 -9.74 1.33 -19.27
C THR A 98 -8.41 1.24 -20.01
N HIS A 99 -7.47 0.47 -19.46
CA HIS A 99 -6.13 0.31 -20.01
C HIS A 99 -5.70 -1.16 -19.93
N MET A 100 -5.23 -1.72 -21.03
CA MET A 100 -4.94 -3.15 -21.15
C MET A 100 -3.45 -3.45 -21.29
N ASP A 101 -2.70 -2.56 -21.94
CA ASP A 101 -1.26 -2.74 -22.20
C ASP A 101 -0.43 -1.92 -21.20
N TYR A 102 0.02 -2.58 -20.14
CA TYR A 102 0.83 -1.94 -19.09
C TYR A 102 2.30 -1.76 -19.44
N LEU A 103 2.70 -1.98 -20.70
CA LEU A 103 4.01 -1.62 -21.23
C LEU A 103 3.98 -0.37 -22.11
N ASP A 104 2.79 0.01 -22.61
CA ASP A 104 2.61 1.23 -23.44
C ASP A 104 1.55 2.16 -22.85
N TYR A 105 1.97 3.33 -22.40
CA TYR A 105 1.11 4.37 -21.83
C TYR A 105 0.93 5.59 -22.77
N ALA A 106 1.41 5.53 -24.01
CA ALA A 106 1.36 6.66 -24.94
C ALA A 106 -0.04 7.26 -25.11
N ALA A 107 -1.08 6.39 -25.09
CA ALA A 107 -2.47 6.83 -25.24
C ALA A 107 -3.05 7.55 -24.02
N ILE A 108 -2.46 7.37 -22.82
CA ILE A 108 -3.06 7.86 -21.56
C ILE A 108 -2.13 8.78 -20.75
N ARG A 109 -0.84 8.80 -21.02
CA ARG A 109 0.14 9.55 -20.22
C ARG A 109 -0.14 11.05 -20.13
N GLU A 110 -0.64 11.66 -21.19
CA GLU A 110 -0.93 13.10 -21.23
C GLU A 110 -2.08 13.49 -20.28
N GLN A 111 -3.10 12.64 -20.13
CA GLN A 111 -4.18 12.87 -19.16
C GLN A 111 -3.70 12.78 -17.71
N LEU A 112 -2.55 12.14 -17.46
CA LEU A 112 -1.93 12.00 -16.17
C LEU A 112 -0.85 13.06 -15.88
N ALA A 113 -0.63 14.02 -16.80
CA ALA A 113 0.37 15.06 -16.63
C ALA A 113 0.14 15.94 -15.39
N GLY A 114 -1.11 16.13 -14.98
CA GLY A 114 -1.50 16.92 -13.81
C GLY A 114 -1.54 16.16 -12.49
N VAL A 115 -1.17 14.86 -12.47
CA VAL A 115 -1.21 14.00 -11.27
C VAL A 115 -0.08 14.37 -10.30
N ASP A 116 -0.42 14.54 -9.03
CA ASP A 116 0.52 14.85 -7.95
C ASP A 116 1.18 13.58 -7.38
N ALA A 117 0.38 12.50 -7.24
CA ALA A 117 0.83 11.24 -6.68
C ALA A 117 0.24 10.02 -7.39
N VAL A 118 1.03 9.00 -7.57
CA VAL A 118 0.62 7.70 -8.12
C VAL A 118 0.68 6.63 -7.02
N TYR A 119 -0.42 5.91 -6.85
CA TYR A 119 -0.55 4.78 -5.92
C TYR A 119 -0.60 3.49 -6.71
N TRP A 120 0.52 2.75 -6.70
CA TRP A 120 0.70 1.56 -7.50
C TRP A 120 0.41 0.30 -6.69
N ALA A 121 -0.74 -0.32 -6.97
CA ALA A 121 -1.22 -1.54 -6.32
C ALA A 121 -1.41 -2.71 -7.30
N ILE A 122 -0.83 -2.63 -8.51
CA ILE A 122 -0.81 -3.78 -9.42
C ILE A 122 0.15 -4.82 -8.88
N GLY A 123 -0.32 -6.05 -8.81
CA GLY A 123 0.48 -7.20 -8.39
C GLY A 123 -0.31 -8.49 -8.47
N ILE A 124 0.41 -9.59 -8.40
CA ILE A 124 -0.13 -10.95 -8.33
C ILE A 124 0.53 -11.75 -7.23
N SER A 125 -0.12 -12.86 -6.83
CA SER A 125 0.51 -13.85 -5.96
C SER A 125 1.65 -14.56 -6.69
N SER A 126 2.73 -14.90 -5.97
CA SER A 126 3.83 -15.71 -6.50
C SER A 126 3.48 -17.21 -6.62
N VAL A 127 2.32 -17.64 -6.09
CA VAL A 127 1.92 -19.04 -6.11
C VAL A 127 1.46 -19.46 -7.51
N GLY A 128 2.18 -20.39 -8.11
CA GLY A 128 1.86 -20.92 -9.44
C GLY A 128 2.21 -19.98 -10.60
N VAL A 129 3.06 -19.00 -10.36
CA VAL A 129 3.53 -18.04 -11.37
C VAL A 129 5.03 -18.20 -11.56
N ASP A 130 5.51 -18.17 -12.81
CA ASP A 130 6.93 -18.17 -13.14
C ASP A 130 7.59 -16.80 -12.91
N GLU A 131 8.93 -16.79 -12.87
CA GLU A 131 9.72 -15.60 -12.58
C GLU A 131 9.56 -14.52 -13.65
N GLU A 132 9.44 -14.90 -14.93
CA GLU A 132 9.28 -13.97 -16.05
C GLU A 132 7.94 -13.20 -15.92
N THR A 133 6.85 -13.92 -15.73
CA THR A 133 5.52 -13.31 -15.53
C THR A 133 5.46 -12.46 -14.25
N TYR A 134 6.11 -12.91 -13.17
CA TYR A 134 6.14 -12.15 -11.92
C TYR A 134 6.96 -10.87 -12.08
N GLY A 135 8.12 -10.95 -12.74
CA GLY A 135 8.98 -9.81 -13.05
C GLY A 135 8.30 -8.80 -13.96
N LEU A 136 7.66 -9.27 -15.03
CA LEU A 136 6.87 -8.43 -15.95
C LEU A 136 5.87 -7.54 -15.18
N ILE A 137 5.10 -8.13 -14.26
CA ILE A 137 4.04 -7.41 -13.55
C ILE A 137 4.59 -6.51 -12.46
N HIS A 138 5.59 -6.97 -11.71
CA HIS A 138 6.08 -6.25 -10.55
C HIS A 138 7.22 -5.27 -10.84
N VAL A 139 7.95 -5.47 -11.94
CA VAL A 139 9.11 -4.63 -12.33
C VAL A 139 8.82 -3.86 -13.60
N ASP A 140 8.50 -4.58 -14.69
CA ASP A 140 8.49 -3.95 -16.02
C ASP A 140 7.28 -3.03 -16.19
N PHE A 141 6.11 -3.39 -15.67
CA PHE A 141 4.92 -2.52 -15.74
C PHE A 141 5.10 -1.17 -15.02
N PRO A 142 5.51 -1.13 -13.74
CA PRO A 142 5.72 0.18 -13.08
C PRO A 142 6.88 0.95 -13.70
N MET A 143 7.93 0.29 -14.18
CA MET A 143 9.04 0.96 -14.87
C MET A 143 8.59 1.59 -16.19
N ALA A 144 7.89 0.83 -17.04
CA ALA A 144 7.34 1.36 -18.29
C ALA A 144 6.42 2.56 -18.05
N PHE A 145 5.68 2.56 -16.93
CA PHE A 145 4.84 3.69 -16.56
C PHE A 145 5.67 4.93 -16.19
N VAL A 146 6.59 4.83 -15.25
CA VAL A 146 7.34 6.00 -14.76
C VAL A 146 8.22 6.60 -15.85
N GLU A 147 8.82 5.78 -16.73
CA GLU A 147 9.60 6.21 -17.88
C GLU A 147 8.78 7.06 -18.88
N GLN A 148 7.50 6.74 -19.06
CA GLN A 148 6.61 7.45 -19.98
C GLN A 148 5.86 8.62 -19.31
N TRP A 149 5.59 8.56 -18.01
CA TRP A 149 4.83 9.56 -17.27
C TRP A 149 5.69 10.74 -16.77
N VAL A 150 6.86 10.46 -16.18
CA VAL A 150 7.70 11.49 -15.55
C VAL A 150 8.09 12.60 -16.53
N PRO A 151 8.45 12.31 -17.81
CA PRO A 151 8.79 13.36 -18.76
C PRO A 151 7.63 14.30 -19.13
N VAL A 152 6.39 13.79 -19.13
CA VAL A 152 5.19 14.58 -19.49
C VAL A 152 4.49 15.23 -18.31
N SER A 153 4.88 14.88 -17.08
CA SER A 153 4.28 15.48 -15.89
C SER A 153 4.49 16.99 -15.85
N ALA A 154 3.42 17.73 -15.63
CA ALA A 154 3.42 19.19 -15.51
C ALA A 154 3.76 19.67 -14.08
N LYS A 155 3.99 18.75 -13.14
CA LYS A 155 4.31 19.06 -11.73
C LYS A 155 5.81 19.02 -11.49
N ASP A 156 6.29 19.89 -10.62
CA ASP A 156 7.72 19.96 -10.23
C ASP A 156 8.08 18.92 -9.16
N ASN A 157 7.12 18.52 -8.35
CA ASN A 157 7.27 17.49 -7.31
C ASN A 157 6.15 16.47 -7.46
N ILE A 158 6.51 15.25 -7.76
CA ILE A 158 5.59 14.12 -7.91
C ILE A 158 6.06 12.96 -7.04
N SER A 159 5.11 12.13 -6.61
CA SER A 159 5.43 10.94 -5.81
C SER A 159 4.86 9.68 -6.44
N PHE A 160 5.61 8.59 -6.30
CA PHE A 160 5.22 7.25 -6.72
C PHE A 160 5.27 6.31 -5.51
N HIS A 161 4.13 5.79 -5.11
CA HIS A 161 3.95 4.94 -3.94
C HIS A 161 3.77 3.50 -4.40
N TYR A 162 4.79 2.68 -4.16
CA TYR A 162 4.83 1.30 -4.62
C TYR A 162 4.51 0.31 -3.49
N ILE A 163 3.58 -0.62 -3.73
CA ILE A 163 3.32 -1.72 -2.79
C ILE A 163 4.31 -2.85 -3.07
N SER A 164 5.26 -2.98 -2.16
CA SER A 164 6.25 -4.03 -2.13
C SER A 164 5.80 -5.18 -1.18
N SER A 165 6.69 -5.75 -0.42
CA SER A 165 6.42 -6.80 0.57
C SER A 165 7.35 -6.68 1.77
N SER A 166 6.90 -7.14 2.94
CA SER A 166 7.78 -7.35 4.10
C SER A 166 8.84 -8.43 3.82
N ASP A 167 9.86 -8.45 4.64
CA ASP A 167 10.90 -9.50 4.66
C ASP A 167 11.60 -9.77 3.33
N ILE A 168 11.74 -8.76 2.46
CA ILE A 168 12.52 -8.87 1.24
C ILE A 168 14.00 -8.55 1.50
N SER A 169 14.89 -9.38 0.93
CA SER A 169 16.35 -9.28 1.05
C SER A 169 17.01 -9.65 -0.28
N GLU A 170 18.13 -9.00 -0.58
CA GLU A 170 18.94 -9.28 -1.78
C GLU A 170 19.50 -10.71 -1.78
N ASP A 171 19.75 -11.29 -0.60
CA ASP A 171 20.31 -12.63 -0.46
C ASP A 171 19.30 -13.76 -0.59
N SER A 172 18.03 -13.45 -0.83
CA SER A 172 16.97 -14.48 -0.89
C SER A 172 17.04 -15.32 -2.17
N SER A 173 16.91 -16.64 -2.00
CA SER A 173 16.74 -17.56 -3.12
C SER A 173 15.32 -17.60 -3.68
N ALA A 174 14.33 -17.03 -2.97
CA ALA A 174 12.95 -17.02 -3.41
C ALA A 174 12.76 -16.02 -4.58
N MET A 175 12.23 -16.50 -5.69
CA MET A 175 12.01 -15.74 -6.91
C MET A 175 11.26 -14.43 -6.64
N TRP A 176 10.13 -14.49 -5.96
CA TRP A 176 9.30 -13.32 -5.70
C TRP A 176 10.01 -12.23 -4.87
N VAL A 177 10.93 -12.63 -3.99
CA VAL A 177 11.74 -11.69 -3.19
C VAL A 177 12.72 -10.96 -4.09
N ARG A 178 13.45 -11.70 -4.97
CA ARG A 178 14.40 -11.09 -5.91
C ARG A 178 13.71 -10.07 -6.81
N GLU A 179 12.52 -10.42 -7.35
CA GLU A 179 11.78 -9.52 -8.23
C GLU A 179 11.25 -8.28 -7.48
N LYS A 180 10.82 -8.41 -6.23
CA LYS A 180 10.43 -7.26 -5.42
C LYS A 180 11.62 -6.34 -5.09
N VAL A 181 12.78 -6.90 -4.79
CA VAL A 181 14.03 -6.13 -4.60
C VAL A 181 14.42 -5.45 -5.93
N ARG A 182 14.36 -6.16 -7.05
CA ARG A 182 14.63 -5.61 -8.38
C ARG A 182 13.70 -4.43 -8.69
N ALA A 183 12.41 -4.58 -8.40
CA ALA A 183 11.42 -3.52 -8.59
C ALA A 183 11.76 -2.25 -7.78
N GLU A 184 12.03 -2.41 -6.48
CA GLU A 184 12.41 -1.27 -5.64
C GLU A 184 13.69 -0.60 -6.14
N ASN A 185 14.75 -1.37 -6.40
CA ASN A 185 16.03 -0.83 -6.86
C ASN A 185 15.90 -0.12 -8.22
N SER A 186 15.11 -0.66 -9.15
CA SER A 186 14.86 -0.03 -10.46
C SER A 186 14.11 1.29 -10.31
N LEU A 187 13.04 1.32 -9.52
CA LEU A 187 12.24 2.52 -9.26
C LEU A 187 13.04 3.60 -8.52
N PHE A 188 13.81 3.22 -7.50
CA PHE A 188 14.66 4.16 -6.77
C PHE A 188 15.78 4.72 -7.65
N GLY A 189 16.45 3.85 -8.43
CA GLY A 189 17.49 4.26 -9.38
C GLY A 189 16.95 5.19 -10.47
N PHE A 190 15.75 4.94 -10.99
CA PHE A 190 15.11 5.84 -11.95
C PHE A 190 14.73 7.20 -11.33
N ALA A 191 14.29 7.20 -10.08
CA ALA A 191 13.90 8.44 -9.40
C ALA A 191 15.11 9.33 -9.09
N ASP A 192 16.30 8.77 -8.98
CA ASP A 192 17.51 9.55 -8.70
C ASP A 192 17.78 10.59 -9.81
N GLY A 193 17.96 11.84 -9.40
CA GLY A 193 18.14 12.96 -10.33
C GLY A 193 16.88 13.39 -11.10
N THR A 194 15.70 12.83 -10.79
CA THR A 194 14.41 13.27 -11.35
C THR A 194 13.59 14.07 -10.34
N LYS A 195 12.45 14.60 -10.78
CA LYS A 195 11.47 15.29 -9.92
C LYS A 195 10.54 14.35 -9.15
N MET A 196 10.70 13.03 -9.32
CA MET A 196 9.85 12.00 -8.71
C MET A 196 10.47 11.47 -7.42
N LYS A 197 9.67 11.37 -6.36
CA LYS A 197 10.02 10.61 -5.15
C LYS A 197 9.35 9.25 -5.20
N VAL A 198 10.07 8.19 -4.88
CA VAL A 198 9.53 6.84 -4.76
C VAL A 198 9.54 6.40 -3.31
N ILE A 199 8.38 5.97 -2.80
CA ILE A 199 8.23 5.42 -1.46
C ILE A 199 7.70 3.98 -1.59
N ALA A 200 8.40 3.02 -0.96
CA ALA A 200 8.01 1.63 -0.96
C ALA A 200 7.24 1.26 0.31
N TYR A 201 6.07 0.66 0.15
CA TYR A 201 5.26 0.13 1.25
C TYR A 201 5.48 -1.37 1.34
N ARG A 202 5.97 -1.83 2.48
CA ARG A 202 6.30 -3.23 2.75
C ARG A 202 5.35 -3.83 3.80
N PRO A 203 4.07 -4.03 3.46
CA PRO A 203 3.12 -4.65 4.37
C PRO A 203 3.41 -6.15 4.51
N ASP A 204 3.04 -6.70 5.67
CA ASP A 204 2.86 -8.14 5.86
C ASP A 204 1.52 -8.56 5.24
N TYR A 205 0.61 -9.10 6.03
CA TYR A 205 -0.71 -9.50 5.51
C TYR A 205 -1.62 -8.27 5.26
N ILE A 206 -2.16 -8.16 4.06
CA ILE A 206 -3.15 -7.14 3.69
C ILE A 206 -4.55 -7.72 3.86
N GLY A 207 -5.28 -7.24 4.86
CA GLY A 207 -6.70 -7.56 5.04
C GLY A 207 -7.55 -6.77 4.02
N PRO A 208 -8.49 -7.44 3.32
CA PRO A 208 -9.39 -6.78 2.38
C PRO A 208 -10.30 -5.76 3.08
N THR A 209 -10.99 -4.92 2.29
CA THR A 209 -12.07 -4.07 2.79
C THR A 209 -13.18 -4.95 3.38
N GLN A 210 -13.98 -4.38 4.28
CA GLN A 210 -15.01 -5.17 4.98
C GLN A 210 -16.07 -5.73 4.02
N GLU A 211 -16.33 -5.01 2.94
CA GLU A 211 -17.30 -5.36 1.91
C GLU A 211 -16.88 -6.60 1.12
N GLU A 212 -15.57 -6.82 0.96
CA GLU A 212 -15.00 -7.92 0.17
C GLU A 212 -14.49 -9.10 1.03
N ALA A 213 -14.45 -8.94 2.35
CA ALA A 213 -13.81 -9.90 3.25
C ALA A 213 -14.60 -11.20 3.42
N HIS A 214 -14.00 -12.33 3.05
CA HIS A 214 -14.50 -13.66 3.38
C HIS A 214 -14.11 -14.08 4.81
N LEU A 215 -14.85 -15.04 5.40
CA LEU A 215 -14.64 -15.51 6.77
C LEU A 215 -13.18 -15.92 7.06
N GLY A 216 -12.53 -16.63 6.13
CA GLY A 216 -11.12 -17.03 6.27
C GLY A 216 -10.15 -15.84 6.32
N GLN A 217 -10.37 -14.83 5.50
CA GLN A 217 -9.56 -13.62 5.48
C GLN A 217 -9.74 -12.80 6.77
N ARG A 218 -10.98 -12.74 7.30
CA ARG A 218 -11.26 -12.09 8.61
C ARG A 218 -10.56 -12.82 9.75
N ALA A 219 -10.54 -14.15 9.73
CA ALA A 219 -9.85 -14.96 10.73
C ALA A 219 -8.33 -14.74 10.68
N LEU A 220 -7.73 -14.78 9.49
CA LEU A 220 -6.30 -14.50 9.30
C LEU A 220 -5.93 -13.08 9.74
N TYR A 221 -6.72 -12.09 9.34
CA TYR A 221 -6.51 -10.71 9.79
C TYR A 221 -6.61 -10.59 11.32
N GLY A 222 -7.64 -11.18 11.93
CA GLY A 222 -7.83 -11.18 13.38
C GLY A 222 -6.70 -11.86 14.15
N PHE A 223 -6.06 -12.86 13.54
CA PHE A 223 -4.91 -13.55 14.12
C PHE A 223 -3.61 -12.73 13.99
N PHE A 224 -3.32 -12.18 12.81
CA PHE A 224 -2.05 -11.48 12.57
C PHE A 224 -2.04 -10.03 13.06
N ARG A 225 -3.18 -9.35 13.08
CA ARG A 225 -3.27 -7.93 13.46
C ARG A 225 -2.73 -7.63 14.87
N PRO A 226 -3.07 -8.40 15.93
CA PRO A 226 -2.55 -8.14 17.27
C PRO A 226 -1.04 -8.33 17.39
N LEU A 227 -0.44 -9.14 16.50
CA LEU A 227 1.00 -9.33 16.39
C LEU A 227 1.70 -8.23 15.57
N GLY A 228 0.97 -7.27 15.02
CA GLY A 228 1.52 -6.22 14.17
C GLY A 228 1.92 -6.69 12.78
N ALA A 229 1.48 -7.88 12.37
CA ALA A 229 1.80 -8.51 11.08
C ALA A 229 0.61 -8.45 10.08
N ALA A 230 -0.28 -7.47 10.22
CA ALA A 230 -1.36 -7.23 9.27
C ALA A 230 -1.77 -5.76 9.24
N VAL A 231 -2.16 -5.29 8.05
CA VAL A 231 -2.76 -3.98 7.82
C VAL A 231 -4.11 -4.14 7.12
N LYS A 232 -5.02 -3.17 7.29
CA LYS A 232 -6.19 -3.07 6.43
C LYS A 232 -5.78 -2.45 5.09
N ALA A 233 -6.42 -2.86 4.02
CA ALA A 233 -6.21 -2.23 2.71
C ALA A 233 -6.47 -0.71 2.75
N THR A 234 -7.49 -0.26 3.52
CA THR A 234 -7.77 1.16 3.72
C THR A 234 -6.67 1.89 4.50
N GLU A 235 -6.00 1.24 5.47
CA GLU A 235 -4.86 1.84 6.19
C GLU A 235 -3.67 2.09 5.28
N ILE A 236 -3.47 1.26 4.24
CA ILE A 236 -2.44 1.51 3.23
C ILE A 236 -2.76 2.80 2.48
N GLY A 237 -4.00 2.97 2.02
CA GLY A 237 -4.44 4.19 1.34
C GLY A 237 -4.33 5.43 2.22
N GLN A 238 -4.78 5.36 3.47
CA GLN A 238 -4.65 6.43 4.45
C GLN A 238 -3.19 6.81 4.70
N ALA A 239 -2.31 5.81 4.85
CA ALA A 239 -0.87 6.05 5.01
C ALA A 239 -0.26 6.69 3.75
N MET A 240 -0.64 6.24 2.55
CA MET A 240 -0.17 6.84 1.29
C MET A 240 -0.59 8.32 1.18
N LEU A 241 -1.84 8.65 1.50
CA LEU A 241 -2.35 10.02 1.51
C LEU A 241 -1.63 10.89 2.55
N GLU A 242 -1.40 10.36 3.75
CA GLU A 242 -0.67 11.09 4.80
C GLU A 242 0.80 11.32 4.43
N VAL A 243 1.48 10.31 3.88
CA VAL A 243 2.87 10.41 3.42
C VAL A 243 2.99 11.41 2.26
N THR A 244 2.03 11.42 1.34
CA THR A 244 1.96 12.42 0.27
C THR A 244 1.80 13.83 0.85
N ALA A 245 0.90 14.01 1.82
CA ALA A 245 0.70 15.31 2.48
C ALA A 245 1.96 15.81 3.21
N ARG A 246 2.82 14.89 3.69
CA ARG A 246 4.09 15.14 4.38
C ARG A 246 5.30 15.17 3.44
N GLY A 247 5.12 15.39 2.18
CA GLY A 247 6.10 15.22 1.11
C GLY A 247 7.55 15.56 1.44
N ASP A 248 7.81 16.62 2.22
CA ASP A 248 9.17 17.05 2.60
C ASP A 248 9.76 16.25 3.78
N GLU A 249 8.97 15.44 4.47
CA GLU A 249 9.45 14.57 5.55
C GLU A 249 9.99 13.23 5.01
N PHE A 250 9.78 12.94 3.71
CA PHE A 250 10.17 11.68 3.06
C PHE A 250 11.15 11.91 1.93
N ALA A 251 12.12 11.01 1.84
CA ALA A 251 13.07 10.95 0.74
C ALA A 251 12.69 9.83 -0.26
N SER A 252 13.17 9.95 -1.50
CA SER A 252 13.13 8.83 -2.44
C SER A 252 13.95 7.66 -1.87
N GLY A 253 13.39 6.45 -1.91
CA GLY A 253 14.01 5.25 -1.33
C GLY A 253 13.51 4.90 0.08
N ASP A 254 12.66 5.73 0.69
CA ASP A 254 12.06 5.40 1.99
C ASP A 254 11.16 4.16 1.90
N LYS A 255 11.25 3.31 2.94
CA LYS A 255 10.57 2.01 3.03
C LYS A 255 9.73 1.96 4.29
N LEU A 256 8.42 1.79 4.12
CA LEU A 256 7.46 1.75 5.23
C LEU A 256 6.92 0.34 5.43
N GLY A 257 7.36 -0.32 6.51
CA GLY A 257 6.79 -1.60 6.94
C GLY A 257 5.44 -1.44 7.65
N THR A 258 4.82 -2.56 8.00
CA THR A 258 3.49 -2.66 8.62
C THR A 258 3.27 -1.65 9.76
N PHE A 259 4.21 -1.53 10.69
CA PHE A 259 4.11 -0.59 11.81
C PHE A 259 4.06 0.88 11.34
N SER A 260 4.90 1.25 10.38
CA SER A 260 4.91 2.60 9.82
C SER A 260 3.61 2.91 9.07
N ILE A 261 3.11 1.96 8.28
CA ILE A 261 1.82 2.09 7.58
C ILE A 261 0.70 2.39 8.59
N VAL A 262 0.60 1.59 9.66
CA VAL A 262 -0.43 1.78 10.70
C VAL A 262 -0.27 3.13 11.43
N ARG A 263 0.97 3.57 11.69
CA ARG A 263 1.24 4.87 12.30
C ARG A 263 0.78 6.03 11.43
N TYR A 264 1.11 6.01 10.15
CA TYR A 264 0.70 7.08 9.22
C TYR A 264 -0.79 7.05 8.90
N ALA A 265 -1.42 5.87 8.87
CA ALA A 265 -2.88 5.77 8.80
C ALA A 265 -3.55 6.41 10.03
N GLY A 266 -3.02 6.20 11.24
CA GLY A 266 -3.51 6.86 12.44
C GLY A 266 -3.30 8.38 12.43
N ALA A 267 -2.16 8.86 11.91
CA ALA A 267 -1.91 10.28 11.73
C ALA A 267 -2.87 10.92 10.73
N TYR A 268 -3.18 10.22 9.64
CA TYR A 268 -4.21 10.62 8.68
C TYR A 268 -5.57 10.83 9.37
N GLU A 269 -6.04 9.85 10.15
CA GLU A 269 -7.32 9.93 10.85
C GLU A 269 -7.36 11.11 11.83
N LEU A 270 -6.29 11.34 12.58
CA LEU A 270 -6.17 12.49 13.49
C LEU A 270 -6.23 13.82 12.74
N ARG A 271 -5.53 13.95 11.61
CA ARG A 271 -5.55 15.16 10.79
C ARG A 271 -6.95 15.44 10.24
N GLN A 272 -7.64 14.42 9.72
CA GLN A 272 -9.00 14.57 9.21
C GLN A 272 -9.99 15.00 10.31
N SER A 273 -9.86 14.43 11.51
CA SER A 273 -10.73 14.79 12.64
C SER A 273 -10.51 16.22 13.14
N SER A 274 -9.30 16.76 13.02
CA SER A 274 -8.98 18.13 13.41
C SER A 274 -9.43 19.18 12.38
N THR A 275 -9.63 18.77 11.12
CA THR A 275 -10.04 19.65 10.02
C THR A 275 -11.57 19.73 9.87
N SER A 276 -12.32 18.77 10.46
CA SER A 276 -13.78 18.81 10.49
C SER A 276 -14.22 19.86 11.52
N PRO A 277 -14.94 20.94 11.14
CA PRO A 277 -15.48 21.88 12.10
C PRO A 277 -16.43 21.16 13.04
N SER A 278 -16.27 21.37 14.35
CA SER A 278 -17.22 20.93 15.37
C SER A 278 -18.60 21.46 15.00
N GLN A 279 -19.51 20.55 14.66
CA GLN A 279 -20.94 20.85 14.46
C GLN A 279 -21.57 21.30 15.78
#